data_7e3e54870856746bcce12eeee4adc405
#
_entry.id   7e3e54870856746bcce12eeee4adc405
#
_cell.length_a   1.000
_cell.length_b   1.000
_cell.length_c   1.000
_cell.angle_alpha   90.00
_cell.angle_beta   90.00
_cell.angle_gamma   90.00
#
_symmetry.space_group_name_H-M   'P 1'
#
loop_
_entity.id
_entity.type
_entity.pdbx_description
1 polymer ?
#
loop_
_entity_poly.entity_id
_entity_poly.type
_entity_poly.pdbx_seq_one_letter_code
_entity_poly.pdbx_strand_id
1 'polypeptide(L)'
;MFKEITAVSKNFAMVKIENTTTDDLLNMNVIFEDNKKILGEIEEIDGDEVKISFLGEFHEGKFFGGIIRKPSLNAKIRLINEDELSELTGANDDKSMMLGLSPLYNNFPIKINIDDMWSNHSAIFGNTGSGKTYGVARLVQNLFVMKGKIPFNSNIFIFNNTNEYDNAFKSINQYNPNFNYKMYSTSGEG
;
A
#
# COMPACT_ATOMS: atom_id res chain seq x y z
N MET A 1 -12.13 -19.78 12.78
CA MET A 1 -11.24 -19.58 11.63
C MET A 1 -9.80 -19.93 11.99
N PHE A 2 -9.03 -19.11 12.72
CA PHE A 2 -7.71 -19.52 13.23
C PHE A 2 -7.87 -20.33 14.51
N LYS A 3 -7.20 -21.48 14.61
CA LYS A 3 -7.33 -22.40 15.75
C LYS A 3 -6.16 -22.29 16.72
N GLU A 4 -4.98 -22.65 16.25
CA GLU A 4 -3.79 -22.71 17.08
C GLU A 4 -2.53 -22.43 16.28
N ILE A 5 -1.52 -21.90 16.94
CA ILE A 5 -0.18 -21.74 16.39
C ILE A 5 0.56 -23.05 16.64
N THR A 6 0.93 -23.75 15.59
CA THR A 6 1.63 -25.03 15.67
C THR A 6 3.14 -24.87 15.76
N ALA A 7 3.68 -23.80 15.15
CA ALA A 7 5.11 -23.50 15.21
C ALA A 7 5.37 -21.99 15.05
N VAL A 8 6.44 -21.52 15.66
CA VAL A 8 6.96 -20.15 15.49
C VAL A 8 8.43 -20.21 15.10
N SER A 9 8.75 -19.76 13.92
CA SER A 9 10.10 -19.64 13.36
C SER A 9 10.68 -18.24 13.48
N LYS A 10 11.82 -17.98 12.85
CA LYS A 10 12.45 -16.66 12.88
C LYS A 10 11.57 -15.60 12.20
N ASN A 11 10.99 -15.93 11.06
CA ASN A 11 10.33 -14.96 10.19
C ASN A 11 8.85 -15.28 9.95
N PHE A 12 8.35 -16.43 10.41
CA PHE A 12 6.98 -16.86 10.18
C PHE A 12 6.43 -17.73 11.31
N ALA A 13 5.13 -17.91 11.32
CA ALA A 13 4.41 -18.90 12.13
C ALA A 13 3.62 -19.84 11.24
N MET A 14 3.47 -21.10 11.70
CA MET A 14 2.52 -22.06 11.17
C MET A 14 1.28 -22.05 12.05
N VAL A 15 0.12 -22.00 11.44
CA VAL A 15 -1.17 -21.84 12.13
C VAL A 15 -2.19 -22.78 11.51
N LYS A 16 -2.93 -23.51 12.35
CA LYS A 16 -4.09 -24.28 11.89
C LYS A 16 -5.33 -23.40 11.75
N ILE A 17 -6.06 -23.64 10.67
CA ILE A 17 -7.34 -22.98 10.40
C ILE A 17 -8.48 -24.01 10.38
N GLU A 18 -9.71 -23.54 10.58
CA GLU A 18 -10.88 -24.35 10.26
C GLU A 18 -11.07 -24.40 8.75
N ASN A 19 -11.56 -25.54 8.23
CA ASN A 19 -11.94 -25.71 6.83
C ASN A 19 -12.89 -24.60 6.38
N THR A 20 -12.33 -23.57 5.78
CA THR A 20 -13.03 -22.48 5.12
C THR A 20 -12.52 -22.41 3.68
N THR A 21 -13.27 -21.77 2.81
CA THR A 21 -12.81 -21.47 1.44
C THR A 21 -11.46 -20.75 1.51
N THR A 22 -10.40 -21.46 1.16
CA THR A 22 -9.00 -21.03 1.36
C THR A 22 -8.58 -19.92 0.39
N ASP A 23 -9.26 -19.81 -0.75
CA ASP A 23 -8.90 -18.89 -1.84
C ASP A 23 -9.00 -17.40 -1.43
N ASP A 24 -9.83 -17.08 -0.45
CA ASP A 24 -10.04 -15.70 0.00
C ASP A 24 -9.02 -15.23 1.05
N LEU A 25 -8.15 -16.12 1.55
CA LEU A 25 -7.24 -15.80 2.66
C LEU A 25 -5.81 -15.49 2.21
N LEU A 26 -5.40 -15.96 1.05
CA LEU A 26 -4.04 -15.76 0.56
C LEU A 26 -3.74 -14.26 0.39
N ASN A 27 -2.58 -13.83 0.84
CA ASN A 27 -2.13 -12.43 0.90
C ASN A 27 -2.91 -11.53 1.88
N MET A 28 -3.86 -12.06 2.66
CA MET A 28 -4.50 -11.27 3.70
C MET A 28 -3.55 -11.04 4.88
N ASN A 29 -3.70 -9.87 5.50
CA ASN A 29 -2.98 -9.55 6.71
C ASN A 29 -3.72 -10.03 7.95
N VAL A 30 -2.94 -10.50 8.90
CA VAL A 30 -3.42 -10.98 10.20
C VAL A 30 -2.69 -10.29 11.33
N ILE A 31 -3.36 -10.22 12.49
CA ILE A 31 -2.78 -9.70 13.73
C ILE A 31 -2.63 -10.84 14.72
N PHE A 32 -1.42 -11.04 15.19
CA PHE A 32 -1.14 -11.82 16.39
C PHE A 32 -1.26 -10.91 17.60
N GLU A 33 -2.23 -11.20 18.46
CA GLU A 33 -2.49 -10.46 19.70
C GLU A 33 -1.94 -11.23 20.89
N ASP A 34 -0.92 -10.67 21.49
CA ASP A 34 -0.32 -11.12 22.74
C ASP A 34 -0.08 -9.85 23.59
N ASN A 35 1.09 -9.71 24.20
CA ASN A 35 1.52 -8.46 24.85
C ASN A 35 1.70 -7.30 23.86
N LYS A 36 1.77 -7.62 22.57
CA LYS A 36 1.89 -6.70 21.42
C LYS A 36 1.02 -7.16 20.27
N LYS A 37 0.77 -6.27 19.33
CA LYS A 37 0.14 -6.58 18.05
C LYS A 37 1.24 -6.76 17.00
N ILE A 38 1.37 -7.97 16.48
CA ILE A 38 2.31 -8.30 15.40
C ILE A 38 1.52 -8.50 14.13
N LEU A 39 1.91 -7.79 13.08
CA LEU A 39 1.35 -7.92 11.75
C LEU A 39 2.04 -9.07 11.02
N GLY A 40 1.24 -9.95 10.43
CA GLY A 40 1.68 -10.98 9.51
C GLY A 40 0.88 -10.98 8.21
N GLU A 41 1.39 -11.69 7.23
CA GLU A 41 0.74 -11.91 5.93
C GLU A 41 0.65 -13.42 5.67
N ILE A 42 -0.49 -13.89 5.22
CA ILE A 42 -0.70 -15.29 4.81
C ILE A 42 -0.02 -15.51 3.47
N GLU A 43 1.12 -16.21 3.47
CA GLU A 43 1.90 -16.48 2.26
C GLU A 43 1.54 -17.79 1.58
N GLU A 44 1.18 -18.81 2.36
CA GLU A 44 0.99 -20.16 1.87
C GLU A 44 -0.12 -20.86 2.65
N ILE A 45 -0.93 -21.64 1.97
CA ILE A 45 -2.01 -22.43 2.54
C ILE A 45 -1.85 -23.85 2.03
N ASP A 46 -1.73 -24.80 2.96
CA ASP A 46 -1.66 -26.25 2.66
C ASP A 46 -2.68 -26.98 3.54
N GLY A 47 -3.80 -27.35 2.94
CA GLY A 47 -4.91 -28.00 3.64
C GLY A 47 -5.48 -27.13 4.77
N ASP A 48 -5.30 -27.54 6.01
CA ASP A 48 -5.74 -26.82 7.21
C ASP A 48 -4.60 -26.03 7.89
N GLU A 49 -3.41 -26.00 7.31
CA GLU A 49 -2.27 -25.23 7.80
C GLU A 49 -1.98 -24.00 6.92
N VAL A 50 -1.69 -22.90 7.56
CA VAL A 50 -1.29 -21.65 6.89
C VAL A 50 0.06 -21.19 7.43
N LYS A 51 0.90 -20.74 6.50
CA LYS A 51 2.16 -20.07 6.82
C LYS A 51 1.95 -18.58 6.79
N ILE A 52 2.27 -17.93 7.90
CA ILE A 52 2.10 -16.50 8.08
C ILE A 52 3.46 -15.86 8.33
N SER A 53 3.93 -15.06 7.40
CA SER A 53 5.18 -14.32 7.54
C SER A 53 5.00 -13.06 8.38
N PHE A 54 5.96 -12.77 9.25
CA PHE A 54 5.92 -11.56 10.07
C PHE A 54 6.41 -10.36 9.28
N LEU A 55 5.60 -9.29 9.26
CA LEU A 55 5.91 -8.03 8.60
C LEU A 55 6.45 -6.98 9.57
N GLY A 56 5.85 -6.88 10.75
CA GLY A 56 6.22 -5.87 11.72
C GLY A 56 5.36 -5.89 12.98
N GLU A 57 5.48 -4.86 13.80
CA GLU A 57 4.69 -4.70 15.02
C GLU A 57 4.05 -3.32 15.11
N PHE A 58 2.87 -3.25 15.75
CA PHE A 58 2.23 -2.00 16.09
C PHE A 58 2.66 -1.56 17.49
N HIS A 59 3.05 -0.30 17.60
CA HIS A 59 3.40 0.32 18.87
C HIS A 59 2.81 1.73 18.93
N GLU A 60 2.02 2.01 19.96
CA GLU A 60 1.35 3.30 20.16
C GLU A 60 0.58 3.81 18.91
N GLY A 61 -0.15 2.90 18.22
CA GLY A 61 -0.93 3.25 17.03
C GLY A 61 -0.09 3.54 15.78
N LYS A 62 1.17 3.08 15.74
CA LYS A 62 2.03 3.19 14.56
C LYS A 62 2.61 1.83 14.20
N PHE A 63 2.71 1.59 12.92
CA PHE A 63 3.37 0.40 12.39
C PHE A 63 4.88 0.60 12.26
N PHE A 64 5.63 -0.41 12.70
CA PHE A 64 7.09 -0.50 12.55
C PHE A 64 7.45 -1.81 11.86
N GLY A 65 8.23 -1.73 10.78
CA GLY A 65 8.70 -2.91 10.05
C GLY A 65 9.67 -3.76 10.88
N GLY A 66 9.52 -5.10 10.75
CA GLY A 66 10.27 -6.05 11.54
C GLY A 66 9.68 -6.28 12.94
N ILE A 67 10.10 -7.36 13.58
CA ILE A 67 9.64 -7.74 14.92
C ILE A 67 10.81 -7.90 15.88
N ILE A 68 10.66 -7.38 17.11
CA ILE A 68 11.66 -7.53 18.17
C ILE A 68 11.43 -8.84 18.94
N ARG A 69 10.18 -9.17 19.21
CA ARG A 69 9.78 -10.39 19.92
C ARG A 69 8.71 -11.11 19.13
N LYS A 70 8.88 -12.42 19.02
CA LYS A 70 7.93 -13.30 18.36
C LYS A 70 6.64 -13.44 19.17
N PRO A 71 5.50 -13.73 18.53
CA PRO A 71 4.29 -14.07 19.25
C PRO A 71 4.47 -15.38 20.03
N SER A 72 3.77 -15.52 21.13
CA SER A 72 3.69 -16.79 21.85
C SER A 72 2.80 -17.80 21.09
N LEU A 73 2.94 -19.07 21.41
CA LEU A 73 2.05 -20.12 20.87
C LEU A 73 0.58 -19.93 21.28
N ASN A 74 0.33 -19.15 22.33
CA ASN A 74 -1.02 -18.85 22.82
C ASN A 74 -1.56 -17.50 22.31
N ALA A 75 -0.84 -16.80 21.44
CA ALA A 75 -1.31 -15.54 20.88
C ALA A 75 -2.64 -15.74 20.12
N LYS A 76 -3.57 -14.84 20.30
CA LYS A 76 -4.81 -14.82 19.52
C LYS A 76 -4.49 -14.34 18.12
N ILE A 77 -5.13 -14.95 17.11
CA ILE A 77 -4.95 -14.57 15.72
C ILE A 77 -6.29 -14.15 15.13
N ARG A 78 -6.29 -13.05 14.43
CA ARG A 78 -7.45 -12.57 13.67
C ARG A 78 -7.02 -11.83 12.41
N LEU A 79 -7.93 -11.63 11.48
CA LEU A 79 -7.70 -10.73 10.37
C LEU A 79 -7.50 -9.30 10.87
N ILE A 80 -6.71 -8.54 10.11
CA ILE A 80 -6.55 -7.09 10.33
C ILE A 80 -7.90 -6.39 10.17
N ASN A 81 -8.15 -5.34 10.94
CA ASN A 81 -9.35 -4.51 10.83
C ASN A 81 -9.06 -3.19 10.09
N GLU A 82 -10.10 -2.41 9.79
CA GLU A 82 -9.98 -1.15 9.04
C GLU A 82 -9.15 -0.09 9.77
N ASP A 83 -9.23 -0.02 11.10
CA ASP A 83 -8.45 0.94 11.89
C ASP A 83 -6.95 0.62 11.78
N GLU A 84 -6.59 -0.66 11.89
CA GLU A 84 -5.22 -1.13 11.76
C GLU A 84 -4.70 -1.01 10.31
N LEU A 85 -5.55 -1.23 9.31
CA LEU A 85 -5.21 -0.94 7.91
C LEU A 85 -4.89 0.54 7.72
N SER A 86 -5.67 1.41 8.35
CA SER A 86 -5.43 2.84 8.32
C SER A 86 -4.12 3.23 9.03
N GLU A 87 -3.81 2.60 10.15
CA GLU A 87 -2.54 2.78 10.88
C GLU A 87 -1.34 2.26 10.06
N LEU A 88 -1.51 1.11 9.38
CA LEU A 88 -0.48 0.51 8.52
C LEU A 88 -0.08 1.43 7.37
N THR A 89 -1.04 2.11 6.76
CA THR A 89 -0.76 3.05 5.67
C THR A 89 -0.24 4.40 6.16
N GLY A 90 -0.34 4.70 7.46
CA GLY A 90 0.10 5.97 8.06
C GLY A 90 -0.67 7.19 7.57
N ALA A 91 -1.82 6.99 6.95
CA ALA A 91 -2.48 7.98 6.11
C ALA A 91 -3.86 8.40 6.64
N ASN A 92 -3.94 8.84 7.90
CA ASN A 92 -5.19 9.29 8.51
C ASN A 92 -5.29 10.81 8.70
N ASP A 93 -4.40 11.58 8.08
CA ASP A 93 -4.34 13.02 8.24
C ASP A 93 -4.72 13.77 6.95
N ASP A 94 -4.73 15.09 7.06
CA ASP A 94 -5.01 16.00 5.94
C ASP A 94 -3.94 15.98 4.84
N LYS A 95 -2.80 15.35 5.08
CA LYS A 95 -1.70 15.16 4.12
C LYS A 95 -1.77 13.83 3.39
N SER A 96 -2.85 13.09 3.55
CA SER A 96 -3.04 11.80 2.91
C SER A 96 -3.65 11.94 1.53
N MET A 97 -3.10 11.20 0.58
CA MET A 97 -3.60 11.07 -0.79
C MET A 97 -4.19 9.66 -0.99
N MET A 98 -5.35 9.58 -1.60
CA MET A 98 -5.93 8.29 -2.00
C MET A 98 -5.11 7.70 -3.15
N LEU A 99 -4.57 6.51 -2.94
CA LEU A 99 -3.86 5.72 -3.94
C LEU A 99 -4.84 4.94 -4.82
N GLY A 100 -5.80 4.28 -4.20
CA GLY A 100 -6.80 3.43 -4.86
C GLY A 100 -7.67 2.70 -3.84
N LEU A 101 -8.37 1.69 -4.32
CA LEU A 101 -9.17 0.79 -3.51
C LEU A 101 -8.53 -0.60 -3.50
N SER A 102 -8.46 -1.23 -2.35
CA SER A 102 -7.99 -2.61 -2.22
C SER A 102 -9.15 -3.60 -2.39
N PRO A 103 -9.17 -4.40 -3.46
CA PRO A 103 -10.20 -5.42 -3.61
C PRO A 103 -10.10 -6.52 -2.54
N LEU A 104 -8.90 -6.76 -2.00
CA LEU A 104 -8.64 -7.73 -0.95
C LEU A 104 -9.37 -7.38 0.37
N TYR A 105 -9.62 -6.09 0.62
CA TYR A 105 -10.28 -5.57 1.82
C TYR A 105 -11.59 -4.85 1.47
N ASN A 106 -12.48 -5.49 0.70
CA ASN A 106 -13.81 -4.97 0.36
C ASN A 106 -13.79 -3.53 -0.19
N ASN A 107 -12.84 -3.25 -1.07
CA ASN A 107 -12.60 -1.90 -1.63
C ASN A 107 -12.25 -0.85 -0.57
N PHE A 108 -11.58 -1.27 0.50
CA PHE A 108 -11.03 -0.34 1.49
C PHE A 108 -10.14 0.71 0.80
N PRO A 109 -10.31 2.02 1.09
CA PRO A 109 -9.53 3.08 0.46
C PRO A 109 -8.10 3.08 1.01
N ILE A 110 -7.15 2.73 0.16
CA ILE A 110 -5.72 2.83 0.49
C ILE A 110 -5.27 4.26 0.28
N LYS A 111 -4.73 4.85 1.34
CA LYS A 111 -4.17 6.20 1.33
C LYS A 111 -2.68 6.13 1.64
N ILE A 112 -1.94 7.13 1.18
CA ILE A 112 -0.52 7.31 1.46
C ILE A 112 -0.26 8.75 1.89
N ASN A 113 0.72 8.94 2.75
CA ASN A 113 1.18 10.27 3.12
C ASN A 113 1.90 10.92 1.93
N ILE A 114 1.51 12.15 1.56
CA ILE A 114 2.05 12.88 0.42
C ILE A 114 3.53 13.21 0.64
N ASP A 115 3.87 13.69 1.84
CA ASP A 115 5.23 14.10 2.16
C ASP A 115 6.17 12.88 2.08
N ASP A 116 5.77 11.75 2.64
CA ASP A 116 6.58 10.52 2.62
C ASP A 116 6.78 9.98 1.19
N MET A 117 5.74 10.02 0.37
CA MET A 117 5.80 9.54 -1.02
C MET A 117 6.66 10.43 -1.92
N TRP A 118 6.51 11.76 -1.82
CA TRP A 118 7.09 12.70 -2.76
C TRP A 118 8.40 13.33 -2.28
N SER A 119 8.74 13.23 -0.98
CA SER A 119 10.03 13.67 -0.45
C SER A 119 11.12 12.62 -0.52
N ASN A 120 10.76 11.36 -0.74
CA ASN A 120 11.68 10.23 -0.79
C ASN A 120 11.80 9.65 -2.19
N HIS A 121 12.78 8.78 -2.39
CA HIS A 121 12.94 8.03 -3.63
C HIS A 121 11.94 6.88 -3.68
N SER A 122 11.26 6.75 -4.81
CA SER A 122 10.32 5.65 -5.07
C SER A 122 10.67 4.97 -6.38
N ALA A 123 10.48 3.66 -6.46
CA ALA A 123 10.66 2.89 -7.68
C ALA A 123 9.46 1.98 -7.92
N ILE A 124 8.96 1.96 -9.17
CA ILE A 124 7.85 1.13 -9.60
C ILE A 124 8.35 0.12 -10.60
N PHE A 125 8.29 -1.15 -10.21
CA PHE A 125 8.73 -2.27 -11.03
C PHE A 125 7.54 -3.03 -11.60
N GLY A 126 7.71 -3.59 -12.76
CA GLY A 126 6.70 -4.44 -13.42
C GLY A 126 7.09 -4.74 -14.87
N ASN A 127 6.52 -5.79 -15.42
CA ASN A 127 6.71 -6.18 -16.82
C ASN A 127 6.01 -5.21 -17.77
N THR A 128 6.34 -5.29 -19.06
CA THR A 128 5.62 -4.56 -20.10
C THR A 128 4.13 -4.93 -20.05
N GLY A 129 3.26 -3.94 -20.11
CA GLY A 129 1.80 -4.13 -20.04
C GLY A 129 1.24 -4.28 -18.61
N SER A 130 2.07 -4.26 -17.54
CA SER A 130 1.60 -4.36 -16.16
C SER A 130 0.92 -3.10 -15.62
N GLY A 131 0.83 -2.03 -16.40
CA GLY A 131 0.19 -0.79 -16.01
C GLY A 131 1.07 0.22 -15.27
N LYS A 132 2.41 0.06 -15.26
CA LYS A 132 3.36 1.00 -14.60
C LYS A 132 3.09 2.45 -14.95
N THR A 133 3.04 2.76 -16.25
CA THR A 133 2.82 4.13 -16.76
C THR A 133 1.46 4.68 -16.34
N TYR A 134 0.43 3.85 -16.39
CA TYR A 134 -0.89 4.21 -15.86
C TYR A 134 -0.89 4.48 -14.36
N GLY A 135 -0.19 3.64 -13.60
CA GLY A 135 -0.05 3.81 -12.15
C GLY A 135 0.63 5.14 -11.80
N VAL A 136 1.75 5.44 -12.44
CA VAL A 136 2.47 6.72 -12.26
C VAL A 136 1.61 7.91 -12.66
N ALA A 137 0.97 7.85 -13.84
CA ALA A 137 0.09 8.90 -14.31
C ALA A 137 -1.05 9.15 -13.31
N ARG A 138 -1.66 8.08 -12.79
CA ARG A 138 -2.75 8.17 -11.82
C ARG A 138 -2.30 8.77 -10.49
N LEU A 139 -1.12 8.40 -9.99
CA LEU A 139 -0.54 8.99 -8.80
C LEU A 139 -0.38 10.50 -8.93
N VAL A 140 0.21 10.95 -10.05
CA VAL A 140 0.38 12.37 -10.34
C VAL A 140 -0.98 13.07 -10.49
N GLN A 141 -1.93 12.48 -11.23
CA GLN A 141 -3.28 13.02 -11.37
C GLN A 141 -4.00 13.16 -10.02
N ASN A 142 -3.90 12.16 -9.15
CA ASN A 142 -4.51 12.20 -7.83
C ASN A 142 -3.97 13.36 -7.00
N LEU A 143 -2.67 13.65 -7.08
CA LEU A 143 -2.08 14.81 -6.41
C LEU A 143 -2.75 16.12 -6.85
N PHE A 144 -3.06 16.29 -8.15
CA PHE A 144 -3.69 17.49 -8.69
C PHE A 144 -5.20 17.61 -8.39
N VAL A 145 -5.89 16.50 -8.24
CA VAL A 145 -7.33 16.48 -7.90
C VAL A 145 -7.56 16.88 -6.44
N MET A 146 -6.56 16.76 -5.58
CA MET A 146 -6.66 17.12 -4.17
C MET A 146 -6.62 18.63 -3.97
N LYS A 147 -7.80 19.27 -4.05
CA LYS A 147 -7.95 20.73 -3.83
C LYS A 147 -7.42 21.15 -2.44
N GLY A 148 -6.51 22.11 -2.44
CA GLY A 148 -6.02 22.76 -1.21
C GLY A 148 -4.90 22.00 -0.44
N LYS A 149 -4.48 20.82 -0.92
CA LYS A 149 -3.49 19.97 -0.23
C LYS A 149 -2.13 19.90 -0.92
N ILE A 150 -1.98 20.55 -2.07
CA ILE A 150 -0.73 20.55 -2.82
C ILE A 150 0.21 21.58 -2.24
N PRO A 151 1.47 21.23 -1.95
CA PRO A 151 2.47 22.19 -1.50
C PRO A 151 2.57 23.35 -2.50
N PHE A 152 2.43 24.58 -2.01
CA PHE A 152 2.68 25.77 -2.82
C PHE A 152 4.09 25.70 -3.39
N ASN A 153 4.24 25.99 -4.69
CA ASN A 153 5.52 25.98 -5.42
C ASN A 153 6.13 24.58 -5.70
N SER A 154 5.31 23.54 -5.83
CA SER A 154 5.80 22.24 -6.31
C SER A 154 6.00 22.26 -7.82
N ASN A 155 7.15 21.74 -8.27
CA ASN A 155 7.44 21.51 -9.67
C ASN A 155 7.65 20.00 -9.89
N ILE A 156 6.95 19.44 -10.87
CA ILE A 156 7.08 18.04 -11.26
C ILE A 156 7.67 17.99 -12.67
N PHE A 157 8.82 17.34 -12.81
CA PHE A 157 9.47 17.11 -14.10
C PHE A 157 9.32 15.64 -14.47
N ILE A 158 8.74 15.37 -15.63
CA ILE A 158 8.55 14.02 -16.16
C ILE A 158 9.42 13.86 -17.40
N PHE A 159 10.43 13.00 -17.32
CA PHE A 159 11.27 12.63 -18.46
C PHE A 159 10.60 11.44 -19.17
N ASN A 160 9.97 11.72 -20.31
CA ASN A 160 9.17 10.76 -21.06
C ASN A 160 9.89 10.34 -22.33
N ASN A 161 10.44 9.14 -22.32
CA ASN A 161 11.18 8.59 -23.47
C ASN A 161 10.27 7.86 -24.49
N THR A 162 9.04 7.54 -24.12
CA THR A 162 8.13 6.68 -24.88
C THR A 162 6.84 7.36 -25.33
N ASN A 163 6.68 8.64 -25.03
CA ASN A 163 5.48 9.47 -25.30
C ASN A 163 4.19 8.93 -24.66
N GLU A 164 4.31 8.05 -23.66
CA GLU A 164 3.16 7.42 -23.00
C GLU A 164 2.37 8.39 -22.10
N TYR A 165 3.03 9.45 -21.61
CA TYR A 165 2.42 10.42 -20.68
C TYR A 165 1.75 11.61 -21.37
N ASP A 166 1.91 11.78 -22.70
CA ASP A 166 1.48 12.98 -23.43
C ASP A 166 -0.02 13.27 -23.26
N ASN A 167 -0.84 12.24 -23.29
CA ASN A 167 -2.28 12.37 -23.14
C ASN A 167 -2.74 12.40 -21.67
N ALA A 168 -1.91 11.91 -20.74
CA ALA A 168 -2.29 11.76 -19.33
C ALA A 168 -2.49 13.11 -18.63
N PHE A 169 -1.79 14.15 -19.07
CA PHE A 169 -1.75 15.45 -18.38
C PHE A 169 -2.33 16.61 -19.16
N LYS A 170 -2.70 16.46 -20.46
CA LYS A 170 -3.26 17.53 -21.29
C LYS A 170 -4.48 18.24 -20.70
N SER A 171 -5.30 17.51 -19.96
CA SER A 171 -6.53 18.05 -19.37
C SER A 171 -6.39 18.47 -17.91
N ILE A 172 -5.19 18.39 -17.34
CA ILE A 172 -5.01 18.60 -15.90
C ILE A 172 -5.37 20.03 -15.46
N ASN A 173 -5.19 21.01 -16.32
CA ASN A 173 -5.55 22.40 -16.09
C ASN A 173 -7.07 22.62 -15.94
N GLN A 174 -7.90 21.69 -16.43
CA GLN A 174 -9.35 21.73 -16.27
C GLN A 174 -9.77 21.36 -14.83
N TYR A 175 -8.99 20.53 -14.18
CA TYR A 175 -9.24 20.12 -12.81
C TYR A 175 -8.68 21.10 -11.77
N ASN A 176 -7.57 21.76 -12.12
CA ASN A 176 -6.97 22.77 -11.25
C ASN A 176 -6.32 23.87 -12.09
N PRO A 177 -6.95 25.05 -12.22
CA PRO A 177 -6.46 26.16 -13.03
C PRO A 177 -5.14 26.78 -12.54
N ASN A 178 -4.72 26.45 -11.30
CA ASN A 178 -3.44 26.92 -10.75
C ASN A 178 -2.24 26.12 -11.29
N PHE A 179 -2.48 25.03 -12.03
CA PHE A 179 -1.42 24.24 -12.65
C PHE A 179 -1.11 24.70 -14.06
N ASN A 180 0.16 24.78 -14.36
CA ASN A 180 0.67 25.08 -15.68
C ASN A 180 1.38 23.84 -16.22
N TYR A 181 0.73 23.10 -17.12
CA TYR A 181 1.34 21.98 -17.82
C TYR A 181 2.07 22.50 -19.07
N LYS A 182 3.34 22.16 -19.19
CA LYS A 182 4.16 22.46 -20.36
C LYS A 182 4.82 21.18 -20.85
N MET A 183 4.77 20.94 -22.14
CA MET A 183 5.47 19.85 -22.80
C MET A 183 6.59 20.43 -23.66
N TYR A 184 7.76 19.83 -23.55
CA TYR A 184 8.94 20.17 -24.35
C TYR A 184 9.34 18.94 -25.15
N SER A 185 9.49 19.07 -26.47
CA SER A 185 9.99 18.02 -27.34
C SER A 185 11.41 18.34 -27.80
N THR A 186 12.25 17.31 -27.89
CA THR A 186 13.60 17.42 -28.47
C THR A 186 13.59 17.37 -30.01
N SER A 187 12.44 17.05 -30.63
CA SER A 187 12.28 16.91 -32.10
C SER A 187 12.10 18.22 -32.85
N GLY A 188 12.24 19.38 -32.24
CA GLY A 188 12.28 20.68 -32.94
C GLY A 188 10.97 21.17 -33.56
N GLU A 189 9.87 20.44 -33.37
CA GLU A 189 8.52 20.86 -33.76
C GLU A 189 7.79 21.32 -32.48
N GLY A 190 7.87 22.61 -32.22
CA GLY A 190 7.17 23.30 -31.14
C GLY A 190 6.09 24.23 -31.70
#